data_f8f77ad29f80b8eefc5fd94d4d0ebc00
#
_entry.id   f8f77ad29f80b8eefc5fd94d4d0ebc00
#
_cell.length_a   1.000
_cell.length_b   1.000
_cell.length_c   1.000
_cell.angle_alpha   90.00
_cell.angle_beta   90.00
_cell.angle_gamma   90.00
#
_symmetry.space_group_name_H-M   'P 1'
#
loop_
_entity.id
_entity.type
_entity.pdbx_description
1 polymer ?
#
loop_
_entity_poly.entity_id
_entity_poly.type
_entity_poly.pdbx_seq_one_letter_code
_entity_poly.pdbx_strand_id
1 'polypeptide(L)'
;MKRSFAHLPVACVLIFAGPVPLSAAELDVRSAIDAVMVYPDGATVTRLITVDLPQGDTTLIARDFPPGLDASSLRVEGETAARVTIGAIDARAPRPERPPPAPELEQRSQALKDERAALEDQIGAEAARKRFAERFAAQIPLGLGDKGEARPVAEWRLAFGAVAEEIRAANNATRELKLKQRELDEEIARIDRALQANPPRKMEVRIDLAADAGARATFRVSYTVRGARWAPLYDAQLDTGTRERKPALELIRRAEIVQQTGEDWSDVALSVSTVRTAKGGGGPELRPLVVRYAEPASALKGSRIMQDRAALREERPVGNLGSENMAAVAPASTPAQEQEAAIETGGYQALFRVPGRVTVATNEGAKSLRISTATIAPDLLVRAAPALDETAYLEASMKHAEEAPLLAGRVALYRDGIFVGRGTLALTPKDETLRLGFGADEKVKVARVLMRRLEGSAGIISSAKTDEREFKTTVRSGHSRPMRIVVEDQIPTSEIADIQVEMLPGTTPPTERDVRDRRGVLAWSFDAAPGEAKEIKLGWRLRWPGDKVVAYEPRRP
;
A
#
# COMPACT_ATOMS: atom_id res chain seq x y z
N MET A 1 -96.04 -50.43 -41.57
CA MET A 1 -95.39 -49.14 -41.73
C MET A 1 -94.89 -48.71 -40.36
N LYS A 2 -93.61 -48.93 -40.04
CA LYS A 2 -92.95 -48.50 -38.78
C LYS A 2 -91.69 -47.74 -39.16
N ARG A 3 -91.64 -46.42 -38.89
CA ARG A 3 -90.45 -45.59 -39.06
C ARG A 3 -89.63 -45.67 -37.76
N SER A 4 -88.38 -46.11 -37.89
CA SER A 4 -87.40 -46.17 -36.81
C SER A 4 -86.61 -44.85 -36.79
N PHE A 5 -86.64 -44.16 -35.67
CA PHE A 5 -85.76 -42.97 -35.41
C PHE A 5 -84.45 -43.42 -34.77
N ALA A 6 -83.35 -43.18 -35.41
CA ALA A 6 -81.98 -43.39 -34.84
C ALA A 6 -81.55 -42.16 -34.04
N HIS A 7 -81.27 -42.34 -32.77
CA HIS A 7 -80.66 -41.35 -31.89
C HIS A 7 -79.16 -41.41 -32.04
N LEU A 8 -78.52 -40.31 -32.42
CA LEU A 8 -77.07 -40.09 -32.41
C LEU A 8 -76.68 -39.54 -31.01
N PRO A 9 -75.69 -40.09 -30.30
CA PRO A 9 -75.18 -39.47 -29.09
C PRO A 9 -74.22 -38.37 -29.42
N VAL A 10 -74.42 -37.13 -28.91
CA VAL A 10 -73.48 -36.01 -28.90
C VAL A 10 -72.41 -36.28 -27.80
N ALA A 11 -71.19 -36.58 -28.21
CA ALA A 11 -70.06 -36.72 -27.31
C ALA A 11 -69.53 -35.28 -26.97
N CYS A 12 -69.75 -34.86 -25.72
CA CYS A 12 -69.21 -33.65 -25.16
C CYS A 12 -67.69 -33.86 -24.82
N VAL A 13 -66.79 -33.36 -25.66
CA VAL A 13 -65.34 -33.37 -25.38
C VAL A 13 -65.07 -32.25 -24.38
N LEU A 14 -64.90 -32.60 -23.10
CA LEU A 14 -64.34 -31.73 -22.06
C LEU A 14 -62.86 -31.56 -22.32
N ILE A 15 -62.43 -30.40 -22.87
CA ILE A 15 -61.04 -30.01 -22.96
C ILE A 15 -60.61 -29.61 -21.54
N PHE A 16 -59.86 -30.46 -20.85
CA PHE A 16 -59.11 -30.12 -19.65
C PHE A 16 -57.95 -29.26 -20.09
N ALA A 17 -58.06 -27.94 -19.98
CA ALA A 17 -56.91 -27.02 -19.99
C ALA A 17 -56.14 -27.28 -18.68
N GLY A 18 -55.08 -28.10 -18.76
CA GLY A 18 -54.13 -28.26 -17.66
C GLY A 18 -53.46 -26.91 -17.36
N PRO A 19 -53.08 -26.63 -16.11
CA PRO A 19 -52.34 -25.41 -15.78
C PRO A 19 -51.02 -25.42 -16.55
N VAL A 20 -50.85 -24.46 -17.47
CA VAL A 20 -49.59 -24.17 -18.10
C VAL A 20 -48.67 -23.71 -16.95
N PRO A 21 -47.52 -24.34 -16.68
CA PRO A 21 -46.60 -23.82 -15.70
C PRO A 21 -46.21 -22.40 -16.12
N LEU A 22 -46.59 -21.40 -15.32
CA LEU A 22 -46.12 -20.04 -15.47
C LEU A 22 -44.61 -20.08 -15.19
N SER A 23 -43.80 -20.15 -16.25
CA SER A 23 -42.37 -20.00 -16.12
C SER A 23 -42.11 -18.53 -15.72
N ALA A 24 -41.39 -18.31 -14.61
CA ALA A 24 -41.00 -16.97 -14.23
C ALA A 24 -40.29 -16.26 -15.40
N ALA A 25 -40.67 -15.04 -15.68
CA ALA A 25 -40.03 -14.26 -16.74
C ALA A 25 -38.59 -13.97 -16.35
N GLU A 26 -37.62 -14.35 -17.19
CA GLU A 26 -36.20 -13.96 -16.98
C GLU A 26 -35.94 -12.62 -17.66
N LEU A 27 -35.42 -11.65 -16.92
CA LEU A 27 -35.03 -10.33 -17.40
C LEU A 27 -33.54 -10.09 -17.21
N ASP A 28 -32.80 -9.98 -18.29
CA ASP A 28 -31.42 -9.52 -18.27
C ASP A 28 -31.37 -8.02 -17.96
N VAL A 29 -30.67 -7.66 -16.88
CA VAL A 29 -30.58 -6.29 -16.41
C VAL A 29 -29.11 -5.85 -16.29
N ARG A 30 -28.89 -4.55 -16.42
CA ARG A 30 -27.59 -3.93 -16.13
C ARG A 30 -27.67 -3.23 -14.79
N SER A 31 -26.56 -3.26 -14.06
CA SER A 31 -26.41 -2.54 -12.82
C SER A 31 -25.36 -1.45 -12.93
N ALA A 32 -25.49 -0.39 -12.14
CA ALA A 32 -24.49 0.66 -12.03
C ALA A 32 -24.04 0.81 -10.57
N ILE A 33 -22.75 0.97 -10.34
CA ILE A 33 -22.23 1.23 -8.99
C ILE A 33 -22.63 2.67 -8.63
N ASP A 34 -23.37 2.82 -7.53
CA ASP A 34 -23.80 4.12 -7.02
C ASP A 34 -22.95 4.59 -5.85
N ALA A 35 -22.71 3.70 -4.87
CA ALA A 35 -21.99 4.05 -3.66
C ALA A 35 -20.99 2.96 -3.27
N VAL A 36 -19.87 3.39 -2.67
CA VAL A 36 -18.86 2.48 -2.13
C VAL A 36 -18.43 2.95 -0.74
N MET A 37 -18.46 2.04 0.23
CA MET A 37 -17.92 2.24 1.57
C MET A 37 -16.67 1.38 1.73
N VAL A 38 -15.51 2.02 1.88
CA VAL A 38 -14.22 1.33 2.00
C VAL A 38 -13.85 1.18 3.48
N TYR A 39 -13.45 -0.03 3.84
CA TYR A 39 -12.94 -0.40 5.17
C TYR A 39 -11.41 -0.60 5.12
N PRO A 40 -10.73 -0.73 6.27
CA PRO A 40 -9.30 -1.08 6.29
C PRO A 40 -9.00 -2.46 5.68
N ASP A 41 -9.99 -3.32 5.55
CA ASP A 41 -9.87 -4.74 5.18
C ASP A 41 -10.88 -5.22 4.12
N GLY A 42 -11.58 -4.31 3.44
CA GLY A 42 -12.56 -4.61 2.41
C GLY A 42 -13.34 -3.39 1.95
N ALA A 43 -14.39 -3.61 1.17
CA ALA A 43 -15.37 -2.58 0.83
C ALA A 43 -16.78 -3.17 0.70
N THR A 44 -17.78 -2.35 1.00
CA THR A 44 -19.18 -2.61 0.62
C THR A 44 -19.50 -1.78 -0.61
N VAL A 45 -19.90 -2.45 -1.67
CA VAL A 45 -20.32 -1.83 -2.93
C VAL A 45 -21.82 -1.88 -3.02
N THR A 46 -22.46 -0.76 -3.37
CA THR A 46 -23.90 -0.65 -3.60
C THR A 46 -24.14 -0.33 -5.07
N ARG A 47 -24.90 -1.20 -5.73
CA ARG A 47 -25.30 -1.05 -7.14
C ARG A 47 -26.78 -0.77 -7.26
N LEU A 48 -27.16 -0.01 -8.25
CA LEU A 48 -28.56 0.24 -8.60
C LEU A 48 -28.94 -0.53 -9.87
N ILE A 49 -30.10 -1.17 -9.83
CA ILE A 49 -30.76 -1.82 -10.95
C ILE A 49 -32.11 -1.16 -11.13
N THR A 50 -32.33 -0.48 -12.25
CA THR A 50 -33.63 0.11 -12.59
C THR A 50 -34.25 -0.73 -13.71
N VAL A 51 -35.47 -1.19 -13.49
CA VAL A 51 -36.17 -2.11 -14.41
C VAL A 51 -37.67 -1.86 -14.39
N ASP A 52 -38.32 -2.07 -15.52
CA ASP A 52 -39.77 -2.12 -15.61
C ASP A 52 -40.23 -3.59 -15.40
N LEU A 53 -40.82 -3.84 -14.23
CA LEU A 53 -41.28 -5.18 -13.84
C LEU A 53 -42.65 -5.45 -14.45
N PRO A 54 -42.89 -6.63 -15.06
CA PRO A 54 -44.22 -7.11 -15.37
C PRO A 54 -44.93 -7.56 -14.10
N GLN A 55 -46.24 -7.74 -14.18
CA GLN A 55 -47.01 -8.41 -13.14
C GLN A 55 -46.65 -9.89 -13.07
N GLY A 56 -46.51 -10.46 -11.86
CA GLY A 56 -46.22 -11.87 -11.61
C GLY A 56 -44.77 -12.14 -11.22
N ASP A 57 -44.35 -13.40 -11.37
CA ASP A 57 -43.02 -13.87 -10.99
C ASP A 57 -41.99 -13.53 -12.06
N THR A 58 -40.91 -12.93 -11.64
CA THR A 58 -39.82 -12.47 -12.52
C THR A 58 -38.46 -12.72 -11.88
N THR A 59 -37.51 -13.27 -12.62
CA THR A 59 -36.11 -13.39 -12.19
C THR A 59 -35.26 -12.33 -12.90
N LEU A 60 -34.67 -11.40 -12.15
CA LEU A 60 -33.67 -10.47 -12.68
C LEU A 60 -32.31 -11.17 -12.75
N ILE A 61 -31.61 -10.99 -13.87
CA ILE A 61 -30.29 -11.56 -14.12
C ILE A 61 -29.33 -10.43 -14.43
N ALA A 62 -28.39 -10.17 -13.51
CA ALA A 62 -27.32 -9.20 -13.69
C ALA A 62 -25.96 -9.89 -13.78
N ARG A 63 -25.21 -9.68 -14.90
CA ARG A 63 -23.96 -10.42 -15.22
C ARG A 63 -22.69 -9.56 -15.11
N ASP A 64 -22.74 -8.47 -14.38
CA ASP A 64 -21.67 -7.48 -14.31
C ASP A 64 -20.99 -7.37 -12.93
N PHE A 65 -21.22 -8.34 -12.03
CA PHE A 65 -20.64 -8.36 -10.68
C PHE A 65 -19.19 -8.88 -10.66
N PRO A 66 -18.34 -8.40 -9.71
CA PRO A 66 -16.94 -8.79 -9.65
C PRO A 66 -16.77 -10.24 -9.18
N PRO A 67 -15.69 -10.94 -9.60
CA PRO A 67 -15.45 -12.33 -9.21
C PRO A 67 -15.14 -12.50 -7.71
N GLY A 68 -14.73 -11.43 -7.03
CA GLY A 68 -14.42 -11.42 -5.60
C GLY A 68 -15.62 -11.10 -4.69
N LEU A 69 -16.83 -11.06 -5.23
CA LEU A 69 -18.07 -10.86 -4.47
C LEU A 69 -18.25 -11.97 -3.44
N ASP A 70 -18.54 -11.59 -2.20
CA ASP A 70 -18.97 -12.53 -1.16
C ASP A 70 -20.49 -12.74 -1.26
N ALA A 71 -20.88 -13.90 -1.78
CA ALA A 71 -22.30 -14.25 -1.98
C ALA A 71 -23.13 -14.20 -0.69
N SER A 72 -22.51 -14.49 0.47
CA SER A 72 -23.22 -14.46 1.76
C SER A 72 -23.55 -13.04 2.22
N SER A 73 -22.85 -12.04 1.68
CA SER A 73 -23.04 -10.62 1.99
C SER A 73 -24.09 -9.91 1.13
N LEU A 74 -24.63 -10.59 0.09
CA LEU A 74 -25.62 -10.00 -0.80
C LEU A 74 -26.87 -9.58 -0.03
N ARG A 75 -27.28 -8.33 -0.23
CA ARG A 75 -28.52 -7.75 0.28
C ARG A 75 -29.19 -6.98 -0.85
N VAL A 76 -30.50 -7.12 -0.95
CA VAL A 76 -31.32 -6.45 -1.96
C VAL A 76 -32.44 -5.68 -1.25
N GLU A 77 -32.55 -4.41 -1.56
CA GLU A 77 -33.63 -3.53 -1.14
C GLU A 77 -34.28 -2.96 -2.39
N GLY A 78 -35.61 -2.81 -2.39
CA GLY A 78 -36.35 -2.31 -3.56
C GLY A 78 -37.20 -1.10 -3.23
N GLU A 79 -37.20 -0.12 -4.11
CA GLU A 79 -38.11 1.02 -4.11
C GLU A 79 -39.02 0.93 -5.35
N THR A 80 -40.32 0.78 -5.13
CA THR A 80 -41.31 0.58 -6.19
C THR A 80 -42.68 1.12 -5.78
N ALA A 81 -43.47 1.55 -6.78
CA ALA A 81 -44.85 2.00 -6.55
C ALA A 81 -45.84 0.83 -6.34
N ALA A 82 -45.54 -0.36 -6.85
CA ALA A 82 -46.31 -1.57 -6.66
C ALA A 82 -45.74 -2.41 -5.50
N ARG A 83 -46.56 -3.30 -4.96
CA ARG A 83 -46.08 -4.28 -3.96
C ARG A 83 -45.22 -5.33 -4.65
N VAL A 84 -43.93 -5.39 -4.27
CA VAL A 84 -42.97 -6.36 -4.77
C VAL A 84 -42.41 -7.16 -3.60
N THR A 85 -42.42 -8.48 -3.73
CA THR A 85 -41.79 -9.39 -2.79
C THR A 85 -40.49 -9.89 -3.38
N ILE A 86 -39.38 -9.74 -2.60
CA ILE A 86 -38.07 -10.26 -2.97
C ILE A 86 -37.98 -11.69 -2.43
N GLY A 87 -37.72 -12.63 -3.33
CA GLY A 87 -37.58 -14.06 -3.04
C GLY A 87 -36.10 -14.46 -2.85
N ALA A 88 -35.65 -15.48 -3.59
CA ALA A 88 -34.27 -15.96 -3.53
C ALA A 88 -33.30 -15.00 -4.21
N ILE A 89 -32.09 -14.92 -3.64
CA ILE A 89 -30.97 -14.15 -4.21
C ILE A 89 -29.79 -15.11 -4.33
N ASP A 90 -29.35 -15.33 -5.56
CA ASP A 90 -28.24 -16.24 -5.88
C ASP A 90 -27.11 -15.51 -6.56
N ALA A 91 -25.85 -15.86 -6.20
CA ALA A 91 -24.67 -15.48 -6.97
C ALA A 91 -24.04 -16.73 -7.59
N ARG A 92 -23.87 -16.71 -8.88
CA ARG A 92 -23.33 -17.84 -9.64
C ARG A 92 -22.04 -17.45 -10.34
N ALA A 93 -21.09 -18.39 -10.39
CA ALA A 93 -19.94 -18.24 -11.26
C ALA A 93 -20.39 -18.13 -12.71
N PRO A 94 -19.76 -17.29 -13.54
CA PRO A 94 -20.13 -17.16 -14.95
C PRO A 94 -20.04 -18.52 -15.61
N ARG A 95 -21.03 -18.85 -16.43
CA ARG A 95 -20.90 -20.01 -17.33
C ARG A 95 -19.66 -19.78 -18.19
N PRO A 96 -18.86 -20.80 -18.45
CA PRO A 96 -17.73 -20.67 -19.37
C PRO A 96 -18.29 -20.42 -20.78
N GLU A 97 -18.64 -19.18 -21.08
CA GLU A 97 -18.85 -18.78 -22.46
C GLU A 97 -17.46 -18.76 -23.12
N ARG A 98 -17.34 -19.50 -24.24
CA ARG A 98 -16.17 -19.40 -25.10
C ARG A 98 -16.02 -17.91 -25.45
N PRO A 99 -14.84 -17.28 -25.26
CA PRO A 99 -14.66 -15.90 -25.69
C PRO A 99 -15.22 -15.76 -27.12
N PRO A 100 -15.97 -14.69 -27.42
CA PRO A 100 -16.43 -14.50 -28.78
C PRO A 100 -15.21 -14.56 -29.69
N PRO A 101 -15.28 -15.34 -30.78
CA PRO A 101 -14.17 -15.42 -31.72
C PRO A 101 -13.85 -13.98 -32.17
N ALA A 102 -12.58 -13.59 -32.06
CA ALA A 102 -12.09 -12.31 -32.56
C ALA A 102 -11.42 -12.56 -33.94
N PRO A 103 -12.21 -12.90 -34.98
CA PRO A 103 -11.68 -13.35 -36.27
C PRO A 103 -10.79 -12.29 -36.91
N GLU A 104 -11.07 -11.03 -36.70
CA GLU A 104 -10.24 -9.94 -37.23
C GLU A 104 -8.85 -9.89 -36.57
N LEU A 105 -8.76 -10.08 -35.25
CA LEU A 105 -7.49 -10.12 -34.54
C LEU A 105 -6.70 -11.41 -34.87
N GLU A 106 -7.39 -12.54 -34.99
CA GLU A 106 -6.77 -13.81 -35.40
C GLU A 106 -6.22 -13.72 -36.83
N GLN A 107 -7.01 -13.17 -37.78
CA GLN A 107 -6.56 -12.93 -39.16
C GLN A 107 -5.38 -11.96 -39.21
N ARG A 108 -5.44 -10.89 -38.41
CA ARG A 108 -4.34 -9.92 -38.36
C ARG A 108 -3.07 -10.55 -37.78
N SER A 109 -3.16 -11.35 -36.70
CA SER A 109 -2.03 -12.08 -36.13
C SER A 109 -1.41 -13.03 -37.17
N GLN A 110 -2.26 -13.77 -37.92
CA GLN A 110 -1.78 -14.68 -38.95
C GLN A 110 -1.07 -13.96 -40.10
N ALA A 111 -1.66 -12.86 -40.59
CA ALA A 111 -1.06 -12.06 -41.66
C ALA A 111 0.34 -11.51 -41.27
N LEU A 112 0.48 -11.03 -40.03
CA LEU A 112 1.78 -10.56 -39.54
C LEU A 112 2.79 -11.68 -39.35
N LYS A 113 2.35 -12.89 -38.97
CA LYS A 113 3.20 -14.08 -38.89
C LYS A 113 3.69 -14.50 -40.26
N ASP A 114 2.84 -14.43 -41.29
CA ASP A 114 3.20 -14.73 -42.69
C ASP A 114 4.20 -13.67 -43.23
N GLU A 115 4.01 -12.41 -42.93
CA GLU A 115 4.94 -11.32 -43.28
C GLU A 115 6.30 -11.52 -42.59
N ARG A 116 6.30 -11.89 -41.31
CA ARG A 116 7.51 -12.22 -40.55
C ARG A 116 8.29 -13.38 -41.18
N ALA A 117 7.58 -14.41 -41.62
CA ALA A 117 8.19 -15.55 -42.31
C ALA A 117 8.86 -15.14 -43.64
N ALA A 118 8.20 -14.27 -44.42
CA ALA A 118 8.76 -13.72 -45.65
C ALA A 118 10.03 -12.89 -45.40
N LEU A 119 10.09 -12.12 -44.29
CA LEU A 119 11.35 -11.44 -43.90
C LEU A 119 12.45 -12.43 -43.50
N GLU A 120 12.10 -13.52 -42.83
CA GLU A 120 13.05 -14.56 -42.46
C GLU A 120 13.69 -15.23 -43.70
N ASP A 121 12.88 -15.49 -44.75
CA ASP A 121 13.38 -15.99 -46.04
C ASP A 121 14.33 -14.99 -46.71
N GLN A 122 14.02 -13.69 -46.67
CA GLN A 122 14.89 -12.64 -47.19
C GLN A 122 16.21 -12.55 -46.42
N ILE A 123 16.17 -12.66 -45.08
CA ILE A 123 17.39 -12.72 -44.24
C ILE A 123 18.21 -13.92 -44.61
N GLY A 124 17.57 -15.08 -44.85
CA GLY A 124 18.21 -16.30 -45.33
C GLY A 124 18.91 -16.13 -46.67
N ALA A 125 18.26 -15.42 -47.60
CA ALA A 125 18.83 -15.11 -48.93
C ALA A 125 20.06 -14.20 -48.82
N GLU A 126 20.01 -13.14 -48.02
CA GLU A 126 21.16 -12.25 -47.80
C GLU A 126 22.31 -12.95 -47.07
N ALA A 127 22.01 -13.85 -46.14
CA ALA A 127 23.01 -14.68 -45.50
C ALA A 127 23.66 -15.68 -46.48
N ALA A 128 22.91 -16.21 -47.45
CA ALA A 128 23.45 -17.06 -48.53
C ALA A 128 24.35 -16.25 -49.48
N ARG A 129 23.93 -15.03 -49.84
CA ARG A 129 24.71 -14.08 -50.66
C ARG A 129 26.04 -13.74 -49.98
N LYS A 130 26.02 -13.44 -48.70
CA LYS A 130 27.25 -13.23 -47.92
C LYS A 130 28.18 -14.45 -47.91
N ARG A 131 27.61 -15.63 -47.62
CA ARG A 131 28.40 -16.89 -47.64
C ARG A 131 28.99 -17.21 -48.99
N PHE A 132 28.29 -16.84 -50.08
CA PHE A 132 28.86 -16.98 -51.43
C PHE A 132 30.05 -16.05 -51.62
N ALA A 133 29.91 -14.76 -51.27
CA ALA A 133 30.99 -13.78 -51.35
C ALA A 133 32.24 -14.20 -50.53
N GLU A 134 32.03 -14.70 -49.30
CA GLU A 134 33.07 -15.20 -48.40
C GLU A 134 33.80 -16.43 -49.00
N ARG A 135 33.03 -17.38 -49.53
CA ARG A 135 33.62 -18.56 -50.21
C ARG A 135 34.37 -18.18 -51.46
N PHE A 136 33.84 -17.24 -52.26
CA PHE A 136 34.54 -16.74 -53.44
C PHE A 136 35.86 -16.06 -53.03
N ALA A 137 35.88 -15.26 -51.99
CA ALA A 137 37.08 -14.65 -51.44
C ALA A 137 38.12 -15.71 -50.97
N ALA A 138 37.66 -16.79 -50.37
CA ALA A 138 38.52 -17.87 -49.88
C ALA A 138 39.06 -18.76 -51.02
N GLN A 139 38.34 -18.83 -52.14
CA GLN A 139 38.71 -19.63 -53.32
C GLN A 139 39.45 -18.84 -54.39
N ILE A 140 39.67 -17.52 -54.21
CA ILE A 140 40.57 -16.77 -55.09
C ILE A 140 42.02 -17.10 -54.70
N PRO A 141 42.54 -18.22 -55.08
CA PRO A 141 43.86 -18.53 -54.73
C PRO A 141 44.72 -18.29 -55.96
N LEU A 142 45.76 -17.89 -55.65
CA LEU A 142 46.81 -18.37 -56.46
C LEU A 142 47.00 -17.69 -57.80
N GLY A 143 46.73 -16.46 -57.98
CA GLY A 143 47.38 -15.55 -58.92
C GLY A 143 47.83 -16.06 -60.25
N LEU A 144 47.39 -17.25 -60.64
CA LEU A 144 47.82 -17.95 -61.88
C LEU A 144 46.67 -17.90 -62.87
N GLY A 145 46.81 -17.12 -63.92
CA GLY A 145 45.93 -17.21 -65.08
C GLY A 145 46.11 -18.61 -65.77
N ASP A 146 45.25 -18.93 -66.74
CA ASP A 146 45.25 -20.23 -67.47
C ASP A 146 46.61 -20.68 -68.03
N LYS A 147 47.63 -19.81 -68.05
CA LYS A 147 48.99 -20.07 -68.50
C LYS A 147 50.05 -19.88 -67.41
N GLY A 148 49.65 -19.81 -66.11
CA GLY A 148 50.63 -19.70 -65.03
C GLY A 148 51.21 -18.30 -64.84
N GLU A 149 50.68 -17.25 -65.47
CA GLU A 149 51.12 -15.87 -65.31
C GLU A 149 50.45 -15.21 -64.12
N ALA A 150 51.21 -14.43 -63.32
CA ALA A 150 50.71 -13.70 -62.17
C ALA A 150 49.79 -12.54 -62.65
N ARG A 151 48.56 -12.45 -62.11
CA ARG A 151 47.64 -11.30 -62.37
C ARG A 151 48.15 -10.03 -61.77
N PRO A 152 47.92 -8.84 -62.42
CA PRO A 152 48.34 -7.58 -61.90
C PRO A 152 47.70 -7.30 -60.50
N VAL A 153 48.45 -6.72 -59.58
CA VAL A 153 47.99 -6.37 -58.22
C VAL A 153 46.73 -5.46 -58.23
N ALA A 154 46.56 -4.66 -59.27
CA ALA A 154 45.40 -3.82 -59.46
C ALA A 154 44.08 -4.62 -59.60
N GLU A 155 44.10 -5.73 -60.33
CA GLU A 155 42.92 -6.60 -60.51
C GLU A 155 42.54 -7.29 -59.18
N TRP A 156 43.53 -7.68 -58.38
CA TRP A 156 43.28 -8.22 -57.05
C TRP A 156 42.63 -7.22 -56.12
N ARG A 157 43.07 -5.96 -56.13
CA ARG A 157 42.47 -4.89 -55.33
C ARG A 157 40.99 -4.62 -55.72
N LEU A 158 40.69 -4.65 -57.00
CA LEU A 158 39.32 -4.53 -57.50
C LEU A 158 38.45 -5.70 -57.06
N ALA A 159 38.93 -6.94 -57.18
CA ALA A 159 38.20 -8.13 -56.75
C ALA A 159 37.95 -8.14 -55.23
N PHE A 160 38.94 -7.83 -54.41
CA PHE A 160 38.78 -7.69 -52.96
C PHE A 160 37.83 -6.55 -52.57
N GLY A 161 37.89 -5.41 -53.27
CA GLY A 161 36.97 -4.30 -53.10
C GLY A 161 35.53 -4.69 -53.38
N ALA A 162 35.28 -5.38 -54.48
CA ALA A 162 33.95 -5.88 -54.87
C ALA A 162 33.38 -6.86 -53.82
N VAL A 163 34.20 -7.84 -53.37
CA VAL A 163 33.77 -8.80 -52.33
C VAL A 163 33.45 -8.08 -51.01
N ALA A 164 34.31 -7.15 -50.61
CA ALA A 164 34.08 -6.39 -49.36
C ALA A 164 32.82 -5.54 -49.44
N GLU A 165 32.48 -5.03 -50.63
CA GLU A 165 31.27 -4.24 -50.86
C GLU A 165 30.02 -5.13 -50.85
N GLU A 166 30.05 -6.30 -51.44
CA GLU A 166 28.98 -7.30 -51.38
C GLU A 166 28.71 -7.75 -49.93
N ILE A 167 29.74 -8.06 -49.15
CA ILE A 167 29.59 -8.45 -47.77
C ILE A 167 28.98 -7.28 -46.93
N ARG A 168 29.40 -6.03 -47.17
CA ARG A 168 28.82 -4.87 -46.52
C ARG A 168 27.34 -4.66 -46.89
N ALA A 169 27.00 -4.79 -48.16
CA ALA A 169 25.64 -4.66 -48.66
C ALA A 169 24.74 -5.73 -48.03
N ALA A 170 25.14 -6.99 -48.02
CA ALA A 170 24.38 -8.08 -47.41
C ALA A 170 24.24 -7.92 -45.88
N ASN A 171 25.25 -7.42 -45.18
CA ASN A 171 25.18 -7.15 -43.75
C ASN A 171 24.24 -5.97 -43.43
N ASN A 172 24.20 -4.92 -44.29
CA ASN A 172 23.30 -3.79 -44.12
C ASN A 172 21.86 -4.22 -44.37
N ALA A 173 21.59 -4.92 -45.48
CA ALA A 173 20.26 -5.46 -45.77
C ALA A 173 19.77 -6.39 -44.66
N THR A 174 20.62 -7.28 -44.16
CA THR A 174 20.28 -8.15 -43.01
C THR A 174 19.91 -7.34 -41.75
N ARG A 175 20.60 -6.22 -41.48
CA ARG A 175 20.27 -5.36 -40.32
C ARG A 175 18.92 -4.71 -40.47
N GLU A 176 18.61 -4.16 -41.63
CA GLU A 176 17.33 -3.51 -41.93
C GLU A 176 16.17 -4.51 -41.83
N LEU A 177 16.34 -5.72 -42.42
CA LEU A 177 15.34 -6.77 -42.34
C LEU A 177 15.09 -7.24 -40.90
N LYS A 178 16.14 -7.36 -40.09
CA LYS A 178 16.02 -7.71 -38.67
C LYS A 178 15.37 -6.61 -37.81
N LEU A 179 15.48 -5.33 -38.19
CA LEU A 179 14.74 -4.24 -37.54
C LEU A 179 13.25 -4.39 -37.81
N LYS A 180 12.87 -4.60 -39.08
CA LYS A 180 11.47 -4.82 -39.44
C LYS A 180 10.89 -6.07 -38.77
N GLN A 181 11.68 -7.15 -38.72
CA GLN A 181 11.26 -8.38 -38.04
C GLN A 181 10.94 -8.15 -36.56
N ARG A 182 11.75 -7.34 -35.84
CA ARG A 182 11.48 -6.97 -34.43
C ARG A 182 10.21 -6.17 -34.26
N GLU A 183 9.93 -5.22 -35.17
CA GLU A 183 8.69 -4.43 -35.15
C GLU A 183 7.47 -5.35 -35.31
N LEU A 184 7.54 -6.32 -36.23
CA LEU A 184 6.48 -7.32 -36.40
C LEU A 184 6.34 -8.22 -35.16
N ASP A 185 7.44 -8.67 -34.57
CA ASP A 185 7.43 -9.51 -33.35
C ASP A 185 6.75 -8.76 -32.17
N GLU A 186 6.99 -7.46 -32.02
CA GLU A 186 6.32 -6.63 -31.02
C GLU A 186 4.82 -6.48 -31.26
N GLU A 187 4.42 -6.29 -32.54
CA GLU A 187 3.01 -6.19 -32.92
C GLU A 187 2.27 -7.53 -32.70
N ILE A 188 2.85 -8.63 -33.15
CA ILE A 188 2.34 -10.00 -32.93
C ILE A 188 2.16 -10.25 -31.43
N ALA A 189 3.18 -9.95 -30.61
CA ALA A 189 3.10 -10.12 -29.16
C ALA A 189 2.03 -9.26 -28.51
N ARG A 190 1.72 -8.08 -29.07
CA ARG A 190 0.62 -7.21 -28.62
C ARG A 190 -0.73 -7.83 -28.92
N ILE A 191 -0.93 -8.32 -30.15
CA ILE A 191 -2.17 -8.97 -30.57
C ILE A 191 -2.38 -10.30 -29.83
N ASP A 192 -1.36 -11.12 -29.70
CA ASP A 192 -1.45 -12.40 -28.98
C ASP A 192 -1.80 -12.18 -27.49
N ARG A 193 -1.28 -11.14 -26.86
CA ARG A 193 -1.70 -10.74 -25.51
C ARG A 193 -3.17 -10.30 -25.48
N ALA A 194 -3.65 -9.57 -26.47
CA ALA A 194 -5.04 -9.17 -26.58
C ALA A 194 -5.99 -10.37 -26.80
N LEU A 195 -5.59 -11.35 -27.59
CA LEU A 195 -6.32 -12.60 -27.82
C LEU A 195 -6.34 -13.51 -26.59
N GLN A 196 -5.27 -13.47 -25.76
CA GLN A 196 -5.17 -14.23 -24.50
C GLN A 196 -5.78 -13.50 -23.31
N ALA A 197 -6.07 -12.20 -23.45
CA ALA A 197 -6.73 -11.43 -22.40
C ALA A 197 -8.13 -12.01 -22.17
N ASN A 198 -8.26 -12.92 -21.23
CA ASN A 198 -9.54 -13.30 -20.68
C ASN A 198 -10.07 -12.06 -19.92
N PRO A 199 -11.17 -11.44 -20.35
CA PRO A 199 -11.82 -10.44 -19.52
C PRO A 199 -12.10 -11.09 -18.15
N PRO A 200 -11.93 -10.38 -17.03
CA PRO A 200 -12.20 -10.92 -15.70
C PRO A 200 -13.61 -11.51 -15.71
N ARG A 201 -13.72 -12.80 -15.35
CA ARG A 201 -15.00 -13.51 -15.34
C ARG A 201 -15.91 -12.83 -14.33
N LYS A 202 -16.94 -12.15 -14.82
CA LYS A 202 -17.91 -11.46 -13.96
C LYS A 202 -18.91 -12.47 -13.44
N MET A 203 -19.36 -12.31 -12.18
CA MET A 203 -20.38 -13.17 -11.59
C MET A 203 -21.78 -12.75 -12.05
N GLU A 204 -22.67 -13.73 -12.14
CA GLU A 204 -24.09 -13.55 -12.38
C GLU A 204 -24.83 -13.52 -11.04
N VAL A 205 -25.59 -12.44 -10.79
CA VAL A 205 -26.51 -12.34 -9.65
C VAL A 205 -27.93 -12.49 -10.16
N ARG A 206 -28.68 -13.40 -9.56
CA ARG A 206 -30.09 -13.67 -9.85
C ARG A 206 -30.95 -13.24 -8.66
N ILE A 207 -32.03 -12.53 -8.94
CA ILE A 207 -32.95 -12.03 -7.91
C ILE A 207 -34.35 -12.41 -8.34
N ASP A 208 -34.99 -13.29 -7.57
CA ASP A 208 -36.38 -13.70 -7.81
C ASP A 208 -37.33 -12.69 -7.17
N LEU A 209 -38.28 -12.23 -7.94
CA LEU A 209 -39.24 -11.20 -7.56
C LEU A 209 -40.67 -11.66 -7.87
N ALA A 210 -41.63 -11.30 -7.03
CA ALA A 210 -43.05 -11.40 -7.32
C ALA A 210 -43.69 -10.02 -7.20
N ALA A 211 -44.30 -9.53 -8.29
CA ALA A 211 -44.92 -8.20 -8.37
C ALA A 211 -46.46 -8.35 -8.52
N ASP A 212 -47.23 -7.66 -7.66
CA ASP A 212 -48.68 -7.65 -7.73
C ASP A 212 -49.23 -6.93 -8.96
N ALA A 213 -48.47 -5.96 -9.49
CA ALA A 213 -48.81 -5.21 -10.69
C ALA A 213 -47.53 -4.78 -11.42
N GLY A 214 -47.63 -4.51 -12.72
CA GLY A 214 -46.53 -3.96 -13.50
C GLY A 214 -46.13 -2.57 -12.99
N ALA A 215 -44.83 -2.36 -12.70
CA ALA A 215 -44.33 -1.10 -12.19
C ALA A 215 -42.82 -0.92 -12.49
N ARG A 216 -42.42 0.33 -12.60
CA ARG A 216 -41.00 0.67 -12.61
C ARG A 216 -40.44 0.54 -11.19
N ALA A 217 -39.36 -0.21 -11.05
CA ALA A 217 -38.72 -0.48 -9.78
C ALA A 217 -37.22 -0.16 -9.83
N THR A 218 -36.67 0.30 -8.70
CA THR A 218 -35.24 0.47 -8.51
C THR A 218 -34.80 -0.41 -7.35
N PHE A 219 -33.87 -1.33 -7.63
CA PHE A 219 -33.28 -2.20 -6.63
C PHE A 219 -31.88 -1.74 -6.28
N ARG A 220 -31.61 -1.67 -4.98
CA ARG A 220 -30.29 -1.42 -4.41
C ARG A 220 -29.69 -2.76 -3.99
N VAL A 221 -28.62 -3.17 -4.67
CA VAL A 221 -27.92 -4.44 -4.39
C VAL A 221 -26.59 -4.11 -3.71
N SER A 222 -26.45 -4.51 -2.45
CA SER A 222 -25.23 -4.30 -1.67
C SER A 222 -24.49 -5.62 -1.47
N TYR A 223 -23.17 -5.60 -1.57
CA TYR A 223 -22.29 -6.75 -1.36
C TYR A 223 -20.91 -6.32 -0.87
N THR A 224 -20.17 -7.26 -0.27
CA THR A 224 -18.80 -7.01 0.21
C THR A 224 -17.77 -7.61 -0.73
N VAL A 225 -16.63 -6.93 -0.84
CA VAL A 225 -15.45 -7.35 -1.59
C VAL A 225 -14.20 -7.18 -0.73
N ARG A 226 -13.25 -8.11 -0.86
CA ARG A 226 -12.00 -8.09 -0.08
C ARG A 226 -10.83 -7.40 -0.77
N GLY A 227 -10.92 -7.16 -2.05
CA GLY A 227 -9.85 -6.58 -2.88
C GLY A 227 -9.66 -5.07 -2.71
N ALA A 228 -10.29 -4.45 -1.73
CA ALA A 228 -10.18 -3.02 -1.48
C ALA A 228 -9.78 -2.74 -0.04
N ARG A 229 -9.07 -1.63 0.18
CA ARG A 229 -8.70 -1.16 1.52
C ARG A 229 -8.42 0.32 1.50
N TRP A 230 -8.52 0.94 2.66
CA TRP A 230 -8.00 2.28 2.87
C TRP A 230 -7.07 2.32 4.08
N ALA A 231 -6.15 3.30 4.05
CA ALA A 231 -5.25 3.59 5.15
C ALA A 231 -5.21 5.10 5.40
N PRO A 232 -5.13 5.54 6.67
CA PRO A 232 -4.97 6.94 6.98
C PRO A 232 -3.57 7.43 6.62
N LEU A 233 -3.52 8.62 6.05
CA LEU A 233 -2.31 9.36 5.75
C LEU A 233 -2.48 10.78 6.30
N TYR A 234 -1.43 11.36 6.85
CA TYR A 234 -1.47 12.66 7.48
C TYR A 234 -0.40 13.58 6.90
N ASP A 235 -0.77 14.87 6.77
CA ASP A 235 0.19 15.94 6.57
C ASP A 235 0.12 16.86 7.79
N ALA A 236 1.23 17.01 8.51
CA ALA A 236 1.34 17.89 9.66
C ALA A 236 2.20 19.11 9.28
N GLN A 237 1.55 20.25 9.15
CA GLN A 237 2.18 21.51 8.76
C GLN A 237 2.30 22.43 9.99
N LEU A 238 3.51 22.53 10.52
CA LEU A 238 3.82 23.38 11.65
C LEU A 238 4.28 24.77 11.17
N ASP A 239 3.52 25.79 11.54
CA ASP A 239 3.99 27.17 11.55
C ASP A 239 4.57 27.45 12.95
N THR A 240 5.87 27.70 13.02
CA THR A 240 6.54 27.95 14.31
C THR A 240 6.18 29.31 14.92
N GLY A 241 5.46 30.15 14.18
CA GLY A 241 5.04 31.47 14.61
C GLY A 241 6.18 32.50 14.59
N THR A 242 5.84 33.70 15.04
CA THR A 242 6.77 34.83 15.18
C THR A 242 6.72 35.40 16.61
N ARG A 243 7.33 36.56 16.87
CA ARG A 243 7.13 37.26 18.15
C ARG A 243 5.68 37.72 18.37
N GLU A 244 4.94 37.97 17.28
CA GLU A 244 3.57 38.52 17.30
C GLU A 244 2.52 37.44 17.03
N ARG A 245 2.88 36.36 16.33
CA ARG A 245 1.99 35.27 15.95
C ARG A 245 2.34 33.99 16.70
N LYS A 246 1.33 33.41 17.37
CA LYS A 246 1.48 32.13 18.07
C LYS A 246 1.73 30.99 17.08
N PRO A 247 2.43 29.92 17.49
CA PRO A 247 2.56 28.71 16.70
C PRO A 247 1.19 28.10 16.36
N ALA A 248 1.09 27.52 15.17
CA ALA A 248 -0.10 26.79 14.73
C ALA A 248 0.31 25.50 14.01
N LEU A 249 -0.43 24.46 14.23
CA LEU A 249 -0.29 23.19 13.52
C LEU A 249 -1.55 22.93 12.71
N GLU A 250 -1.40 22.79 11.41
CA GLU A 250 -2.45 22.29 10.53
C GLU A 250 -2.22 20.78 10.34
N LEU A 251 -3.17 19.97 10.81
CA LEU A 251 -3.17 18.52 10.65
C LEU A 251 -4.19 18.13 9.58
N ILE A 252 -3.72 17.77 8.41
CA ILE A 252 -4.55 17.33 7.29
C ILE A 252 -4.63 15.80 7.34
N ARG A 253 -5.85 15.29 7.41
CA ARG A 253 -6.14 13.85 7.36
C ARG A 253 -6.53 13.46 5.95
N ARG A 254 -5.92 12.41 5.41
CA ARG A 254 -6.19 11.86 4.08
C ARG A 254 -6.54 10.37 4.16
N ALA A 255 -7.34 9.90 3.22
CA ALA A 255 -7.56 8.47 2.97
C ALA A 255 -6.75 8.05 1.75
N GLU A 256 -5.84 7.11 1.92
CA GLU A 256 -5.17 6.42 0.83
C GLU A 256 -5.96 5.15 0.49
N ILE A 257 -6.61 5.12 -0.66
CA ILE A 257 -7.47 4.02 -1.11
C ILE A 257 -6.76 3.23 -2.18
N VAL A 258 -6.73 1.91 -2.02
CA VAL A 258 -6.22 0.95 -3.01
C VAL A 258 -7.31 -0.06 -3.26
N GLN A 259 -7.62 -0.32 -4.55
CA GLN A 259 -8.60 -1.32 -4.90
C GLN A 259 -8.13 -2.23 -6.05
N GLN A 260 -8.44 -3.52 -5.94
CA GLN A 260 -8.14 -4.59 -6.89
C GLN A 260 -9.34 -5.54 -6.96
N THR A 261 -10.54 -4.97 -7.02
CA THR A 261 -11.80 -5.74 -6.96
C THR A 261 -12.18 -6.35 -8.30
N GLY A 262 -11.56 -5.89 -9.39
CA GLY A 262 -11.89 -6.29 -10.75
C GLY A 262 -13.07 -5.50 -11.34
N GLU A 263 -13.48 -4.40 -10.68
CA GLU A 263 -14.49 -3.47 -11.18
C GLU A 263 -14.04 -2.02 -10.98
N ASP A 264 -14.36 -1.16 -11.93
CA ASP A 264 -14.06 0.25 -11.83
C ASP A 264 -15.18 0.99 -11.10
N TRP A 265 -14.84 1.72 -10.07
CA TRP A 265 -15.76 2.59 -9.34
C TRP A 265 -15.79 3.96 -10.00
N SER A 266 -16.63 4.10 -11.03
CA SER A 266 -16.73 5.33 -11.82
C SER A 266 -17.86 6.19 -11.31
N ASP A 267 -17.55 7.46 -10.98
CA ASP A 267 -18.54 8.45 -10.56
C ASP A 267 -19.42 7.95 -9.39
N VAL A 268 -18.80 7.47 -8.31
CA VAL A 268 -19.47 6.86 -7.15
C VAL A 268 -19.50 7.80 -5.94
N ALA A 269 -20.53 7.70 -5.11
CA ALA A 269 -20.54 8.27 -3.78
C ALA A 269 -19.60 7.44 -2.88
N LEU A 270 -18.46 8.01 -2.49
CA LEU A 270 -17.42 7.31 -1.76
C LEU A 270 -17.44 7.69 -0.27
N SER A 271 -17.33 6.68 0.58
CA SER A 271 -17.11 6.87 2.02
C SER A 271 -16.04 5.91 2.54
N VAL A 272 -15.36 6.29 3.63
CA VAL A 272 -14.42 5.43 4.33
C VAL A 272 -14.84 5.25 5.78
N SER A 273 -14.73 4.05 6.30
CA SER A 273 -15.12 3.70 7.67
C SER A 273 -13.94 3.12 8.44
N THR A 274 -13.88 3.40 9.74
CA THR A 274 -12.85 2.86 10.64
C THR A 274 -13.11 1.43 11.10
N VAL A 275 -14.29 0.88 10.79
CA VAL A 275 -14.68 -0.50 11.12
C VAL A 275 -13.78 -1.50 10.39
N ARG A 276 -13.41 -2.57 11.08
CA ARG A 276 -12.69 -3.72 10.50
C ARG A 276 -13.67 -4.89 10.37
N THR A 277 -14.04 -5.20 9.15
CA THR A 277 -15.07 -6.22 8.85
C THR A 277 -14.53 -7.65 8.98
N ALA A 278 -13.25 -7.87 8.78
CA ALA A 278 -12.64 -9.20 8.79
C ALA A 278 -12.34 -9.77 10.19
N LYS A 279 -12.37 -8.93 11.26
CA LYS A 279 -12.05 -9.40 12.63
C LYS A 279 -13.21 -10.09 13.36
N GLY A 280 -14.41 -10.13 12.75
CA GLY A 280 -15.60 -10.63 13.43
C GLY A 280 -16.10 -9.70 14.54
N GLY A 281 -17.26 -10.00 15.11
CA GLY A 281 -17.92 -9.16 16.13
C GLY A 281 -17.55 -9.50 17.58
N GLY A 282 -16.70 -10.51 17.84
CA GLY A 282 -16.32 -10.95 19.18
C GLY A 282 -14.87 -10.66 19.55
N GLY A 283 -14.63 -10.38 20.84
CA GLY A 283 -13.27 -10.28 21.39
C GLY A 283 -12.60 -11.68 21.50
N PRO A 284 -11.25 -11.73 21.55
CA PRO A 284 -10.56 -12.99 21.79
C PRO A 284 -10.81 -13.49 23.22
N GLU A 285 -11.07 -14.79 23.36
CA GLU A 285 -11.21 -15.43 24.65
C GLU A 285 -9.86 -15.93 25.16
N LEU A 286 -9.54 -15.60 26.41
CA LEU A 286 -8.34 -16.10 27.07
C LEU A 286 -8.51 -17.58 27.40
N ARG A 287 -7.54 -18.37 27.00
CA ARG A 287 -7.41 -19.77 27.45
C ARG A 287 -6.57 -19.83 28.72
N PRO A 288 -6.89 -20.74 29.66
CA PRO A 288 -6.09 -20.91 30.87
C PRO A 288 -4.61 -21.19 30.54
N LEU A 289 -3.72 -20.44 31.16
CA LEU A 289 -2.28 -20.70 31.09
C LEU A 289 -1.92 -21.73 32.16
N VAL A 290 -1.61 -22.96 31.71
CA VAL A 290 -1.25 -24.06 32.62
C VAL A 290 0.27 -24.17 32.69
N VAL A 291 0.83 -23.97 33.89
CA VAL A 291 2.26 -24.19 34.16
C VAL A 291 2.46 -25.66 34.55
N ARG A 292 3.39 -26.32 33.86
CA ARG A 292 3.83 -27.68 34.17
C ARG A 292 5.35 -27.67 34.26
N TYR A 293 5.90 -28.62 35.06
CA TYR A 293 7.34 -28.83 35.01
C TYR A 293 7.75 -29.26 33.61
N ALA A 294 8.79 -28.62 33.06
CA ALA A 294 9.38 -29.09 31.83
C ALA A 294 9.99 -30.46 32.06
N GLU A 295 9.47 -31.50 31.39
CA GLU A 295 10.20 -32.76 31.33
C GLU A 295 11.53 -32.50 30.61
N PRO A 296 12.67 -33.01 31.13
CA PRO A 296 13.95 -32.88 30.48
C PRO A 296 13.81 -33.49 29.08
N ALA A 297 13.75 -32.62 28.07
CA ALA A 297 13.69 -33.04 26.67
C ALA A 297 14.91 -33.93 26.43
N SER A 298 14.65 -35.20 26.09
CA SER A 298 15.67 -36.09 25.58
C SER A 298 16.28 -35.41 24.36
N ALA A 299 17.51 -34.95 24.55
CA ALA A 299 18.24 -34.13 23.59
C ALA A 299 18.65 -34.99 22.37
N LEU A 300 17.74 -35.33 21.46
CA LEU A 300 18.14 -36.02 20.21
C LEU A 300 17.22 -35.84 18.98
N LYS A 301 16.23 -34.95 18.99
CA LYS A 301 15.42 -34.74 17.72
C LYS A 301 15.10 -33.31 17.33
N GLY A 302 15.60 -32.30 18.03
CA GLY A 302 15.27 -30.89 17.77
C GLY A 302 16.23 -30.11 16.84
N SER A 303 17.42 -30.68 16.56
CA SER A 303 18.48 -29.93 15.88
C SER A 303 18.36 -29.82 14.34
N ARG A 304 17.55 -30.66 13.70
CA ARG A 304 17.45 -30.63 12.22
C ARG A 304 16.39 -29.65 11.69
N ILE A 305 15.38 -29.30 12.49
CA ILE A 305 14.28 -28.42 11.99
C ILE A 305 14.63 -26.92 12.13
N MET A 306 15.57 -26.56 13.00
CA MET A 306 16.01 -25.17 13.14
C MET A 306 17.10 -24.74 12.15
N GLN A 307 17.89 -25.67 11.63
CA GLN A 307 18.91 -25.36 10.62
C GLN A 307 18.33 -25.11 9.24
N ASP A 308 17.23 -25.76 8.87
CA ASP A 308 16.55 -25.51 7.57
C ASP A 308 15.79 -24.18 7.52
N ARG A 309 15.45 -23.55 8.67
CA ARG A 309 14.82 -22.23 8.68
C ARG A 309 15.81 -21.06 8.65
N ALA A 310 17.05 -21.28 9.00
CA ALA A 310 18.09 -20.26 8.93
C ALA A 310 18.68 -20.09 7.53
N ALA A 311 18.66 -21.17 6.72
CA ALA A 311 19.22 -21.16 5.34
C ALA A 311 18.33 -20.50 4.28
N LEU A 312 17.07 -20.16 4.60
CA LEU A 312 16.12 -19.54 3.65
C LEU A 312 15.96 -18.00 3.83
N ARG A 313 16.86 -17.35 4.57
CA ARG A 313 16.73 -15.91 4.86
C ARG A 313 17.89 -15.04 4.38
N GLU A 314 18.71 -15.52 3.49
CA GLU A 314 19.72 -14.69 2.81
C GLU A 314 19.47 -14.71 1.31
N GLU A 315 19.27 -13.55 0.77
CA GLU A 315 19.35 -13.01 -0.58
C GLU A 315 18.07 -12.33 -1.08
N ARG A 316 18.02 -11.03 -0.78
CA ARG A 316 17.38 -10.06 -1.67
C ARG A 316 18.29 -8.84 -1.80
N PRO A 317 18.80 -8.55 -2.98
CA PRO A 317 19.58 -7.34 -3.18
C PRO A 317 18.67 -6.12 -3.20
N VAL A 318 19.08 -5.10 -2.45
CA VAL A 318 18.49 -3.76 -2.46
C VAL A 318 18.88 -3.11 -3.79
N GLY A 319 17.93 -2.98 -4.69
CA GLY A 319 18.05 -2.17 -5.90
C GLY A 319 18.04 -0.68 -5.54
N ASN A 320 19.16 -0.05 -5.80
CA ASN A 320 19.36 1.39 -5.75
C ASN A 320 18.62 2.02 -6.94
N LEU A 321 17.53 2.77 -6.72
CA LEU A 321 16.91 3.60 -7.74
C LEU A 321 17.29 5.05 -7.48
N GLY A 322 18.09 5.55 -8.41
CA GLY A 322 18.60 6.90 -8.46
C GLY A 322 17.52 7.97 -8.50
N SER A 323 17.80 9.03 -7.79
CA SER A 323 17.15 10.32 -7.88
C SER A 323 17.54 10.98 -9.20
N GLU A 324 16.52 11.52 -9.90
CA GLU A 324 16.63 12.74 -10.68
C GLU A 324 15.25 13.11 -11.22
N ASN A 325 14.70 14.22 -10.72
CA ASN A 325 14.11 15.23 -11.59
C ASN A 325 13.80 16.49 -10.78
N MET A 326 14.63 17.48 -11.01
CA MET A 326 14.33 18.88 -10.70
C MET A 326 13.20 19.35 -11.62
N ALA A 327 12.04 19.65 -11.04
CA ALA A 327 10.95 20.32 -11.75
C ALA A 327 11.08 21.83 -11.54
N ALA A 328 11.04 22.54 -12.66
CA ALA A 328 11.08 23.99 -12.75
C ALA A 328 9.88 24.62 -12.01
N VAL A 329 10.16 25.76 -11.36
CA VAL A 329 9.18 26.63 -10.70
C VAL A 329 8.25 27.21 -11.77
N ALA A 330 6.98 26.83 -11.76
CA ALA A 330 5.91 27.46 -12.51
C ALA A 330 5.29 28.60 -11.69
N PRO A 331 4.73 29.66 -12.33
CA PRO A 331 4.21 30.83 -11.64
C PRO A 331 2.97 30.50 -10.81
N ALA A 332 2.81 31.22 -9.70
CA ALA A 332 1.77 31.05 -8.71
C ALA A 332 0.35 31.06 -9.32
N SER A 333 -0.25 29.89 -9.42
CA SER A 333 -1.67 29.70 -9.60
C SER A 333 -2.35 29.70 -8.23
N THR A 334 -3.51 30.33 -8.13
CA THR A 334 -4.38 30.29 -6.94
C THR A 334 -4.57 28.83 -6.55
N PRO A 335 -4.30 28.42 -5.29
CA PRO A 335 -4.44 27.02 -4.90
C PRO A 335 -5.89 26.59 -5.03
N ALA A 336 -6.15 25.54 -5.81
CA ALA A 336 -7.45 24.90 -5.85
C ALA A 336 -7.73 24.32 -4.45
N GLN A 337 -8.83 24.75 -3.83
CA GLN A 337 -9.26 24.22 -2.54
C GLN A 337 -9.79 22.79 -2.73
N GLU A 338 -9.13 21.80 -2.14
CA GLU A 338 -9.67 20.45 -2.01
C GLU A 338 -10.88 20.50 -1.08
N GLN A 339 -11.99 19.89 -1.48
CA GLN A 339 -13.19 19.78 -0.65
C GLN A 339 -12.94 18.78 0.49
N GLU A 340 -13.42 19.13 1.69
CA GLU A 340 -13.31 18.27 2.87
C GLU A 340 -14.51 17.33 3.00
N ALA A 341 -14.27 16.13 3.55
CA ALA A 341 -15.31 15.14 3.80
C ALA A 341 -16.20 15.54 4.98
N ALA A 342 -17.49 15.21 4.92
CA ALA A 342 -18.35 15.31 6.08
C ALA A 342 -18.04 14.14 7.05
N ILE A 343 -17.82 14.45 8.32
CA ILE A 343 -17.52 13.46 9.37
C ILE A 343 -18.82 13.14 10.11
N GLU A 344 -19.21 11.86 10.09
CA GLU A 344 -20.27 11.34 10.96
C GLU A 344 -19.63 10.42 12.00
N THR A 345 -19.68 10.83 13.26
CA THR A 345 -19.20 10.03 14.39
C THR A 345 -20.38 9.32 15.03
N GLY A 346 -20.42 7.99 14.89
CA GLY A 346 -21.23 7.13 15.75
C GLY A 346 -20.42 6.78 17.01
N GLY A 347 -21.08 6.40 18.13
CA GLY A 347 -20.40 6.16 19.41
C GLY A 347 -19.23 5.17 19.39
N TYR A 348 -19.08 4.34 18.35
CA TYR A 348 -18.03 3.30 18.22
C TYR A 348 -17.25 3.35 16.90
N GLN A 349 -17.64 4.20 15.95
CA GLN A 349 -17.04 4.24 14.62
C GLN A 349 -17.07 5.65 14.04
N ALA A 350 -16.10 5.96 13.19
CA ALA A 350 -16.12 7.16 12.38
C ALA A 350 -16.37 6.79 10.92
N LEU A 351 -17.28 7.53 10.29
CA LEU A 351 -17.59 7.47 8.88
C LEU A 351 -17.23 8.81 8.25
N PHE A 352 -16.41 8.79 7.22
CA PHE A 352 -16.00 9.98 6.48
C PHE A 352 -16.58 9.89 5.06
N ARG A 353 -17.51 10.79 4.74
CA ARG A 353 -18.10 10.88 3.39
C ARG A 353 -17.29 11.84 2.53
N VAL A 354 -16.72 11.33 1.47
CA VAL A 354 -15.99 12.16 0.49
C VAL A 354 -16.99 13.03 -0.27
N PRO A 355 -16.80 14.36 -0.34
CA PRO A 355 -17.73 15.23 -1.04
C PRO A 355 -17.67 15.01 -2.55
N GLY A 356 -18.83 15.09 -3.18
CA GLY A 356 -18.98 14.85 -4.61
C GLY A 356 -18.92 13.37 -4.99
N ARG A 357 -18.79 13.12 -6.27
CA ARG A 357 -18.62 11.76 -6.81
C ARG A 357 -17.19 11.56 -7.26
N VAL A 358 -16.66 10.36 -7.04
CA VAL A 358 -15.25 10.05 -7.24
C VAL A 358 -15.11 8.82 -8.14
N THR A 359 -14.09 8.83 -8.99
CA THR A 359 -13.69 7.65 -9.78
C THR A 359 -12.43 7.03 -9.18
N VAL A 360 -12.49 5.72 -8.91
CA VAL A 360 -11.34 4.90 -8.47
C VAL A 360 -11.30 3.65 -9.32
N ALA A 361 -10.40 3.61 -10.29
CA ALA A 361 -10.27 2.47 -11.20
C ALA A 361 -9.54 1.30 -10.52
N THR A 362 -9.82 0.08 -10.98
CA THR A 362 -9.16 -1.13 -10.46
C THR A 362 -7.70 -1.16 -10.88
N ASN A 363 -6.80 -1.55 -9.97
CA ASN A 363 -5.35 -1.67 -10.23
C ASN A 363 -4.61 -0.36 -10.64
N GLU A 364 -5.22 0.80 -10.49
CA GLU A 364 -4.62 2.11 -10.87
C GLU A 364 -3.59 2.62 -9.85
N GLY A 365 -3.39 1.89 -8.74
CA GLY A 365 -2.52 2.31 -7.64
C GLY A 365 -3.29 2.95 -6.49
N ALA A 366 -2.59 3.74 -5.67
CA ALA A 366 -3.18 4.37 -4.50
C ALA A 366 -3.77 5.75 -4.85
N LYS A 367 -5.03 5.98 -4.50
CA LYS A 367 -5.68 7.28 -4.61
C LYS A 367 -5.78 7.94 -3.24
N SER A 368 -5.23 9.14 -3.09
CA SER A 368 -5.27 9.90 -1.84
C SER A 368 -6.37 10.96 -1.90
N LEU A 369 -7.26 10.96 -0.93
CA LEU A 369 -8.38 11.89 -0.81
C LEU A 369 -8.31 12.61 0.54
N ARG A 370 -8.55 13.92 0.55
CA ARG A 370 -8.61 14.71 1.79
C ARG A 370 -9.88 14.36 2.56
N ILE A 371 -9.72 14.05 3.86
CA ILE A 371 -10.83 13.75 4.75
C ILE A 371 -11.20 14.98 5.59
N SER A 372 -10.21 15.54 6.28
CA SER A 372 -10.44 16.68 7.18
C SER A 372 -9.15 17.47 7.39
N THR A 373 -9.32 18.69 7.87
CA THR A 373 -8.23 19.55 8.31
C THR A 373 -8.56 20.11 9.68
N ALA A 374 -7.61 20.00 10.60
CA ALA A 374 -7.72 20.57 11.93
C ALA A 374 -6.59 21.58 12.15
N THR A 375 -6.93 22.79 12.58
CA THR A 375 -5.96 23.79 13.02
C THR A 375 -5.89 23.77 14.55
N ILE A 376 -4.71 23.47 15.08
CA ILE A 376 -4.48 23.23 16.50
C ILE A 376 -3.38 24.18 16.98
N ALA A 377 -3.52 24.73 18.18
CA ALA A 377 -2.44 25.46 18.85
C ALA A 377 -1.52 24.45 19.57
N PRO A 378 -0.31 24.18 19.08
CA PRO A 378 0.59 23.22 19.71
C PRO A 378 1.41 23.87 20.82
N ASP A 379 1.77 23.10 21.83
CA ASP A 379 2.86 23.41 22.76
C ASP A 379 4.19 23.00 22.11
N LEU A 380 5.05 23.96 21.83
CA LEU A 380 6.36 23.72 21.27
C LEU A 380 7.41 23.53 22.37
N LEU A 381 8.22 22.50 22.21
CA LEU A 381 9.39 22.26 23.03
C LEU A 381 10.57 21.78 22.19
N VAL A 382 11.77 21.93 22.69
CA VAL A 382 12.99 21.36 22.11
C VAL A 382 13.46 20.23 22.99
N ARG A 383 13.59 19.05 22.43
CA ARG A 383 14.05 17.85 23.13
C ARG A 383 15.46 17.47 22.68
N ALA A 384 16.30 17.12 23.66
CA ALA A 384 17.64 16.62 23.39
C ALA A 384 17.93 15.38 24.26
N ALA A 385 18.63 14.40 23.70
CA ALA A 385 19.13 13.22 24.42
C ALA A 385 20.63 13.06 24.18
N PRO A 386 21.46 13.94 24.78
CA PRO A 386 22.87 14.09 24.41
C PRO A 386 23.74 12.89 24.79
N ALA A 387 23.21 11.91 25.49
CA ALA A 387 23.87 10.62 25.70
C ALA A 387 23.91 9.78 24.40
N LEU A 388 23.03 10.04 23.43
CA LEU A 388 22.93 9.34 22.16
C LEU A 388 23.35 10.23 20.99
N ASP A 389 22.86 11.47 20.97
CA ASP A 389 23.09 12.47 19.92
C ASP A 389 22.96 13.88 20.52
N GLU A 390 23.95 14.76 20.28
CA GLU A 390 23.97 16.13 20.77
C GLU A 390 23.01 17.07 19.99
N THR A 391 22.30 16.55 18.99
CA THR A 391 21.31 17.31 18.24
C THR A 391 20.05 17.54 19.08
N ALA A 392 19.56 18.76 19.07
CA ALA A 392 18.28 19.13 19.64
C ALA A 392 17.18 19.05 18.57
N TYR A 393 16.01 18.55 18.93
CA TYR A 393 14.88 18.34 18.01
C TYR A 393 13.66 19.14 18.44
N LEU A 394 13.04 19.84 17.49
CA LEU A 394 11.77 20.53 17.72
C LEU A 394 10.63 19.50 17.79
N GLU A 395 9.87 19.54 18.88
CA GLU A 395 8.68 18.71 19.09
C GLU A 395 7.47 19.62 19.31
N ALA A 396 6.36 19.27 18.66
CA ALA A 396 5.06 19.85 18.91
C ALA A 396 4.19 18.84 19.67
N SER A 397 3.61 19.29 20.78
CA SER A 397 2.71 18.51 21.61
C SER A 397 1.33 19.15 21.61
N MET A 398 0.28 18.33 21.45
CA MET A 398 -1.09 18.81 21.43
C MET A 398 -2.05 17.75 21.93
N LYS A 399 -3.16 18.20 22.53
CA LYS A 399 -4.25 17.34 22.95
C LYS A 399 -5.21 17.12 21.78
N HIS A 400 -5.55 15.85 21.48
CA HIS A 400 -6.54 15.55 20.48
C HIS A 400 -7.95 15.84 21.00
N ALA A 401 -8.67 16.77 20.38
CA ALA A 401 -9.97 17.26 20.88
C ALA A 401 -11.18 16.69 20.12
N GLU A 402 -10.96 16.06 18.94
CA GLU A 402 -12.07 15.55 18.12
C GLU A 402 -12.61 14.22 18.67
N GLU A 403 -13.93 13.97 18.46
CA GLU A 403 -14.58 12.70 18.83
C GLU A 403 -14.02 11.51 18.03
N ALA A 404 -13.71 11.73 16.74
CA ALA A 404 -13.14 10.69 15.89
C ALA A 404 -11.66 10.48 16.23
N PRO A 405 -11.21 9.26 16.59
CA PRO A 405 -9.82 9.01 16.91
C PRO A 405 -8.91 9.22 15.69
N LEU A 406 -7.68 9.65 15.93
CA LEU A 406 -6.65 9.59 14.92
C LEU A 406 -6.16 8.15 14.82
N LEU A 407 -6.38 7.52 13.68
CA LEU A 407 -5.91 6.15 13.44
C LEU A 407 -4.40 6.11 13.27
N ALA A 408 -3.80 4.97 13.60
CA ALA A 408 -2.38 4.77 13.33
C ALA A 408 -2.09 4.87 11.82
N GLY A 409 -1.12 5.71 11.44
CA GLY A 409 -0.83 5.99 10.03
C GLY A 409 0.51 6.70 9.82
N ARG A 410 0.87 6.85 8.55
CA ARG A 410 2.06 7.62 8.15
C ARG A 410 1.74 9.13 8.20
N VAL A 411 2.72 9.92 8.62
CA VAL A 411 2.62 11.37 8.64
C VAL A 411 3.80 12.01 7.90
N ALA A 412 3.49 12.92 6.99
CA ALA A 412 4.47 13.82 6.38
C ALA A 412 4.56 15.09 7.24
N LEU A 413 5.78 15.52 7.56
CA LEU A 413 6.05 16.58 8.51
C LEU A 413 6.65 17.79 7.77
N TYR A 414 6.00 18.93 7.93
CA TYR A 414 6.43 20.21 7.35
C TYR A 414 6.61 21.24 8.43
N ARG A 415 7.69 22.00 8.38
CA ARG A 415 7.99 23.11 9.28
C ARG A 415 8.21 24.39 8.48
N ASP A 416 7.39 25.40 8.73
CA ASP A 416 7.45 26.70 8.04
C ASP A 416 7.44 26.54 6.50
N GLY A 417 6.59 25.63 5.98
CA GLY A 417 6.46 25.31 4.57
C GLY A 417 7.51 24.36 3.98
N ILE A 418 8.52 23.94 4.77
CA ILE A 418 9.60 23.05 4.33
C ILE A 418 9.32 21.63 4.82
N PHE A 419 9.42 20.64 3.93
CA PHE A 419 9.35 19.22 4.29
C PHE A 419 10.58 18.84 5.14
N VAL A 420 10.34 18.34 6.36
CA VAL A 420 11.41 17.97 7.30
C VAL A 420 11.53 16.46 7.52
N GLY A 421 10.58 15.67 7.03
CA GLY A 421 10.67 14.23 7.15
C GLY A 421 9.32 13.53 7.18
N ARG A 422 9.37 12.23 7.44
CA ARG A 422 8.20 11.37 7.63
C ARG A 422 8.27 10.71 8.99
N GLY A 423 7.10 10.52 9.59
CA GLY A 423 6.95 9.80 10.86
C GLY A 423 5.76 8.85 10.82
N THR A 424 5.45 8.30 11.97
CA THR A 424 4.25 7.51 12.21
C THR A 424 3.45 8.13 13.33
N LEU A 425 2.15 8.23 13.12
CA LEU A 425 1.19 8.62 14.12
C LEU A 425 0.62 7.34 14.73
N ALA A 426 0.63 7.22 16.06
CA ALA A 426 -0.03 6.14 16.76
C ALA A 426 -1.54 6.36 16.82
N LEU A 427 -2.31 5.30 17.12
CA LEU A 427 -3.72 5.46 17.44
C LEU A 427 -3.83 6.44 18.62
N THR A 428 -4.51 7.55 18.41
CA THR A 428 -4.68 8.61 19.42
C THR A 428 -6.17 8.88 19.62
N PRO A 429 -6.77 8.35 20.69
CA PRO A 429 -8.14 8.64 21.08
C PRO A 429 -8.32 10.12 21.47
N LYS A 430 -9.58 10.52 21.61
CA LYS A 430 -9.92 11.82 22.16
C LYS A 430 -9.26 12.02 23.54
N ASP A 431 -8.86 13.24 23.82
CA ASP A 431 -8.21 13.67 25.06
C ASP A 431 -6.79 13.16 25.29
N GLU A 432 -6.26 12.29 24.44
CA GLU A 432 -4.86 11.90 24.49
C GLU A 432 -3.91 12.93 23.87
N THR A 433 -2.66 12.91 24.33
CA THR A 433 -1.61 13.83 23.85
C THR A 433 -0.87 13.25 22.67
N LEU A 434 -0.99 13.90 21.52
CA LEU A 434 -0.19 13.64 20.33
C LEU A 434 1.13 14.43 20.41
N ARG A 435 2.25 13.79 20.05
CA ARG A 435 3.57 14.41 19.93
C ARG A 435 4.15 14.10 18.56
N LEU A 436 4.62 15.17 17.88
CA LEU A 436 5.24 15.07 16.56
C LEU A 436 6.57 15.82 16.56
N GLY A 437 7.62 15.16 16.02
CA GLY A 437 8.95 15.76 15.88
C GLY A 437 9.10 16.46 14.54
N PHE A 438 9.52 17.72 14.54
CA PHE A 438 9.67 18.55 13.34
C PHE A 438 11.13 18.82 12.96
N GLY A 439 11.99 17.80 13.16
CA GLY A 439 13.39 17.85 12.74
C GLY A 439 14.31 18.57 13.71
N ALA A 440 15.59 18.66 13.34
CA ALA A 440 16.61 19.31 14.15
C ALA A 440 16.34 20.81 14.33
N ASP A 441 16.62 21.31 15.52
CA ASP A 441 16.63 22.73 15.85
C ASP A 441 18.07 23.23 16.01
N GLU A 442 18.61 23.79 14.97
CA GLU A 442 20.00 24.28 14.92
C GLU A 442 20.26 25.51 15.82
N LYS A 443 19.19 26.15 16.34
CA LYS A 443 19.29 27.28 17.27
C LYS A 443 19.58 26.83 18.70
N VAL A 444 19.43 25.56 19.02
CA VAL A 444 19.75 25.02 20.33
C VAL A 444 20.98 24.14 20.23
N LYS A 445 22.08 24.60 20.86
CA LYS A 445 23.32 23.85 20.95
C LYS A 445 23.36 23.07 22.24
N VAL A 446 23.64 21.78 22.14
CA VAL A 446 23.78 20.87 23.28
C VAL A 446 25.15 20.21 23.19
N ALA A 447 25.86 20.14 24.32
CA ALA A 447 27.14 19.45 24.41
C ALA A 447 27.17 18.66 25.72
N ARG A 448 27.60 17.39 25.67
CA ARG A 448 27.73 16.50 26.82
C ARG A 448 29.17 16.04 27.00
N VAL A 449 29.76 16.33 28.13
CA VAL A 449 31.16 16.02 28.43
C VAL A 449 31.24 15.13 29.68
N LEU A 450 32.05 14.08 29.60
CA LEU A 450 32.43 13.28 30.76
C LEU A 450 33.45 14.08 31.58
N MET A 451 33.07 14.50 32.79
CA MET A 451 33.90 15.29 33.67
C MET A 451 34.81 14.43 34.54
N ARG A 452 34.29 13.28 35.00
CA ARG A 452 35.02 12.39 35.91
C ARG A 452 34.62 10.95 35.69
N ARG A 453 35.60 10.07 35.74
CA ARG A 453 35.42 8.61 35.81
C ARG A 453 36.36 8.05 36.85
N LEU A 454 35.79 7.39 37.82
CA LEU A 454 36.54 6.66 38.86
C LEU A 454 36.12 5.21 38.91
N GLU A 455 37.05 4.34 38.68
CA GLU A 455 36.91 2.91 38.94
C GLU A 455 37.71 2.54 40.18
N GLY A 456 37.08 1.88 41.11
CA GLY A 456 37.71 1.58 42.39
C GLY A 456 37.23 0.27 42.96
N SER A 457 37.94 -0.15 44.03
CA SER A 457 37.50 -1.23 44.92
C SER A 457 37.27 -0.63 46.30
N ALA A 458 36.11 -0.92 46.90
CA ALA A 458 35.76 -0.48 48.25
C ALA A 458 35.60 -1.70 49.17
N GLY A 459 36.28 -1.69 50.34
CA GLY A 459 36.14 -2.70 51.36
C GLY A 459 37.45 -3.41 51.70
N ILE A 460 37.71 -3.59 53.02
CA ILE A 460 38.89 -4.28 53.53
C ILE A 460 38.61 -5.79 53.68
N ILE A 461 37.34 -6.21 53.81
CA ILE A 461 36.93 -7.59 54.09
C ILE A 461 36.06 -8.18 52.98
N SER A 462 35.29 -7.37 52.23
CA SER A 462 34.58 -7.79 51.04
C SER A 462 34.92 -6.85 49.90
N SER A 463 35.56 -7.36 48.84
CA SER A 463 35.90 -6.54 47.66
C SER A 463 34.63 -6.21 46.89
N ALA A 464 34.13 -4.97 47.00
CA ALA A 464 33.13 -4.43 46.08
C ALA A 464 33.83 -3.56 45.05
N LYS A 465 33.48 -3.70 43.79
CA LYS A 465 33.91 -2.83 42.73
C LYS A 465 32.94 -1.67 42.57
N THR A 466 33.45 -0.52 42.18
CA THR A 466 32.67 0.68 41.93
C THR A 466 33.06 1.30 40.58
N ASP A 467 32.07 1.80 39.83
CA ASP A 467 32.25 2.68 38.68
C ASP A 467 31.43 3.96 38.94
N GLU A 468 32.12 5.07 39.00
CA GLU A 468 31.53 6.38 39.26
C GLU A 468 31.78 7.27 38.05
N ARG A 469 30.72 7.88 37.53
CA ARG A 469 30.81 8.78 36.37
C ARG A 469 30.05 10.06 36.65
N GLU A 470 30.66 11.18 36.24
CA GLU A 470 30.06 12.51 36.29
C GLU A 470 30.08 13.11 34.90
N PHE A 471 28.95 13.59 34.44
CA PHE A 471 28.77 14.25 33.16
C PHE A 471 28.29 15.68 33.38
N LYS A 472 28.68 16.57 32.46
CA LYS A 472 28.16 17.92 32.35
C LYS A 472 27.54 18.09 30.98
N THR A 473 26.25 18.44 30.95
CA THR A 473 25.55 18.81 29.75
C THR A 473 25.33 20.32 29.74
N THR A 474 25.79 20.99 28.70
CA THR A 474 25.60 22.43 28.50
C THR A 474 24.61 22.63 27.36
N VAL A 475 23.54 23.37 27.61
CA VAL A 475 22.52 23.72 26.63
C VAL A 475 22.51 25.22 26.44
N ARG A 476 22.57 25.69 25.19
CA ARG A 476 22.49 27.10 24.85
C ARG A 476 21.41 27.38 23.83
N SER A 477 20.45 28.25 24.19
CA SER A 477 19.39 28.71 23.31
C SER A 477 19.80 29.92 22.48
N GLY A 478 19.73 29.80 21.16
CA GLY A 478 19.88 30.89 20.19
C GLY A 478 18.53 31.43 19.67
N HIS A 479 17.41 31.01 20.28
CA HIS A 479 16.12 31.53 19.91
C HIS A 479 15.96 33.01 20.32
N SER A 480 15.10 33.74 19.59
CA SER A 480 14.78 35.14 19.88
C SER A 480 13.64 35.32 20.87
N ARG A 481 13.04 34.21 21.32
CA ARG A 481 11.95 34.14 22.32
C ARG A 481 12.24 33.02 23.32
N PRO A 482 11.65 33.04 24.52
CA PRO A 482 11.77 31.92 25.45
C PRO A 482 11.30 30.63 24.80
N MET A 483 12.04 29.53 25.03
CA MET A 483 11.75 28.22 24.48
C MET A 483 11.85 27.17 25.59
N ARG A 484 10.83 26.32 25.72
CA ARG A 484 10.91 25.17 26.61
C ARG A 484 11.87 24.14 26.05
N ILE A 485 12.87 23.78 26.87
CA ILE A 485 13.86 22.76 26.52
C ILE A 485 13.74 21.61 27.50
N VAL A 486 13.74 20.40 26.97
CA VAL A 486 13.75 19.14 27.74
C VAL A 486 15.00 18.37 27.39
N VAL A 487 15.86 18.17 28.36
CA VAL A 487 17.07 17.33 28.22
C VAL A 487 16.78 15.99 28.88
N GLU A 488 16.87 14.91 28.13
CA GLU A 488 16.79 13.54 28.66
C GLU A 488 18.20 12.95 28.74
N ASP A 489 18.52 12.33 29.88
CA ASP A 489 19.73 11.53 30.07
C ASP A 489 19.37 10.30 30.90
N GLN A 490 20.30 9.39 31.12
CA GLN A 490 20.00 8.12 31.80
C GLN A 490 21.08 7.74 32.82
N ILE A 491 20.63 7.06 33.86
CA ILE A 491 21.50 6.31 34.78
C ILE A 491 21.32 4.82 34.51
N PRO A 492 22.35 3.98 34.79
CA PRO A 492 22.20 2.53 34.73
C PRO A 492 21.08 2.04 35.66
N THR A 493 20.46 0.94 35.31
CA THR A 493 19.48 0.25 36.17
C THR A 493 19.82 -1.23 36.23
N SER A 494 19.54 -1.88 37.36
CA SER A 494 19.70 -3.31 37.52
C SER A 494 18.47 -3.96 38.17
N GLU A 495 18.19 -5.20 37.80
CA GLU A 495 17.21 -6.07 38.44
C GLU A 495 17.92 -7.05 39.43
N ILE A 496 19.26 -7.04 39.44
CA ILE A 496 20.08 -7.88 40.31
C ILE A 496 20.29 -7.12 41.64
N ALA A 497 19.87 -7.71 42.74
CA ALA A 497 19.92 -7.08 44.06
C ALA A 497 21.34 -6.68 44.49
N ASP A 498 22.36 -7.41 44.06
CA ASP A 498 23.77 -7.16 44.41
C ASP A 498 24.39 -6.00 43.65
N ILE A 499 23.69 -5.49 42.59
CA ILE A 499 24.12 -4.35 41.83
C ILE A 499 23.34 -3.12 42.27
N GLN A 500 24.02 -2.19 42.92
CA GLN A 500 23.44 -0.97 43.47
C GLN A 500 23.82 0.21 42.60
N VAL A 501 22.82 1.02 42.26
CA VAL A 501 23.00 2.28 41.50
C VAL A 501 22.48 3.43 42.33
N GLU A 502 23.30 4.45 42.52
CA GLU A 502 22.93 5.68 43.24
C GLU A 502 23.34 6.91 42.47
N MET A 503 22.50 7.96 42.53
CA MET A 503 22.87 9.28 42.01
C MET A 503 23.78 9.98 43.01
N LEU A 504 24.82 10.65 42.47
CA LEU A 504 25.74 11.43 43.29
C LEU A 504 25.10 12.75 43.76
N PRO A 505 25.46 13.21 44.98
CA PRO A 505 24.89 14.45 45.57
C PRO A 505 25.05 15.71 44.72
N GLY A 506 26.07 15.76 43.85
CA GLY A 506 26.30 16.87 42.93
C GLY A 506 25.41 16.90 41.68
N THR A 507 24.51 15.90 41.54
CA THR A 507 23.58 15.84 40.41
C THR A 507 22.53 16.97 40.46
N THR A 508 22.34 17.69 39.35
CA THR A 508 21.24 18.63 39.21
C THR A 508 19.92 17.86 39.38
N PRO A 509 19.02 18.27 40.29
CA PRO A 509 17.77 17.58 40.49
C PRO A 509 16.96 17.47 39.19
N PRO A 510 16.58 16.26 38.73
CA PRO A 510 15.75 16.09 37.54
C PRO A 510 14.32 16.59 37.83
N THR A 511 13.66 17.14 36.82
CA THR A 511 12.24 17.55 36.90
C THR A 511 11.31 16.35 36.79
N GLU A 512 11.74 15.28 36.13
CA GLU A 512 10.99 14.03 35.97
C GLU A 512 11.95 12.84 36.03
N ARG A 513 11.49 11.75 36.67
CA ARG A 513 12.19 10.48 36.74
C ARG A 513 11.38 9.40 36.05
N ASP A 514 12.07 8.41 35.50
CA ASP A 514 11.46 7.29 34.79
C ASP A 514 10.53 7.75 33.65
N VAL A 515 11.02 8.71 32.88
CA VAL A 515 10.30 9.40 31.80
C VAL A 515 9.58 8.41 30.89
N ARG A 516 8.26 8.51 30.78
CA ARG A 516 7.39 7.60 29.99
C ARG A 516 7.59 6.13 30.41
N ASP A 517 7.58 5.86 31.70
CA ASP A 517 7.76 4.51 32.29
C ASP A 517 9.09 3.82 31.94
N ARG A 518 10.09 4.59 31.45
CA ARG A 518 11.43 4.09 31.16
C ARG A 518 12.32 4.25 32.38
N ARG A 519 12.46 3.17 33.13
CA ARG A 519 13.27 3.13 34.35
C ARG A 519 14.69 3.64 34.12
N GLY A 520 15.14 4.59 34.96
CA GLY A 520 16.47 5.19 34.91
C GLY A 520 16.63 6.32 33.91
N VAL A 521 15.59 6.66 33.12
CA VAL A 521 15.59 7.84 32.24
C VAL A 521 15.13 9.06 33.03
N LEU A 522 15.95 10.11 33.02
CA LEU A 522 15.75 11.35 33.75
C LEU A 522 15.52 12.50 32.76
N ALA A 523 14.68 13.45 33.12
CA ALA A 523 14.51 14.67 32.32
C ALA A 523 14.70 15.94 33.16
N TRP A 524 15.25 16.95 32.52
CA TRP A 524 15.35 18.33 33.00
C TRP A 524 14.59 19.23 32.03
N SER A 525 13.45 19.75 32.49
CA SER A 525 12.63 20.68 31.73
C SER A 525 12.80 22.10 32.28
N PHE A 526 13.05 23.07 31.40
CA PHE A 526 13.20 24.46 31.75
C PHE A 526 12.88 25.38 30.59
N ASP A 527 12.47 26.60 30.87
CA ASP A 527 12.26 27.63 29.87
C ASP A 527 13.55 28.43 29.74
N ALA A 528 14.20 28.33 28.58
CA ALA A 528 15.44 29.05 28.27
C ALA A 528 15.13 30.40 27.64
N ALA A 529 15.63 31.47 28.23
CA ALA A 529 15.56 32.81 27.65
C ALA A 529 16.45 32.95 26.42
N PRO A 530 16.25 33.97 25.57
CA PRO A 530 17.13 34.25 24.44
C PRO A 530 18.60 34.36 24.85
N GLY A 531 19.47 33.56 24.25
CA GLY A 531 20.91 33.55 24.53
C GLY A 531 21.35 32.87 25.84
N GLU A 532 20.41 32.37 26.65
CA GLU A 532 20.70 31.71 27.92
C GLU A 532 21.45 30.38 27.71
N ALA A 533 22.42 30.15 28.60
CA ALA A 533 23.12 28.89 28.72
C ALA A 533 22.79 28.20 30.06
N LYS A 534 22.39 26.96 30.03
CA LYS A 534 22.07 26.12 31.20
C LYS A 534 23.04 24.96 31.31
N GLU A 535 23.58 24.75 32.52
CA GLU A 535 24.40 23.58 32.81
C GLU A 535 23.58 22.57 33.64
N ILE A 536 23.65 21.31 33.24
CA ILE A 536 23.07 20.16 33.94
C ILE A 536 24.21 19.21 34.28
N LYS A 537 24.32 18.85 35.55
CA LYS A 537 25.28 17.86 36.05
C LYS A 537 24.54 16.57 36.35
N LEU A 538 25.03 15.45 35.83
CA LEU A 538 24.55 14.11 36.13
C LEU A 538 25.71 13.25 36.61
N GLY A 539 25.66 12.80 37.87
CA GLY A 539 26.61 11.88 38.40
C GLY A 539 25.90 10.64 38.95
N TRP A 540 26.51 9.50 38.75
CA TRP A 540 26.04 8.25 39.32
C TRP A 540 27.21 7.34 39.73
N ARG A 541 26.93 6.45 40.68
CA ARG A 541 27.85 5.41 41.13
C ARG A 541 27.17 4.07 41.01
N LEU A 542 27.84 3.13 40.38
CA LEU A 542 27.51 1.71 40.34
C LEU A 542 28.40 0.94 41.32
N ARG A 543 27.82 0.04 42.10
CA ARG A 543 28.53 -0.83 43.02
C ARG A 543 28.09 -2.28 42.83
N TRP A 544 29.06 -3.21 42.77
CA TRP A 544 28.79 -4.63 42.58
C TRP A 544 29.87 -5.51 43.28
N PRO A 545 29.64 -6.84 43.52
CA PRO A 545 30.62 -7.75 44.07
C PRO A 545 31.89 -7.83 43.23
N GLY A 546 33.06 -7.83 43.87
CA GLY A 546 34.36 -7.76 43.21
C GLY A 546 34.75 -8.96 42.37
N ASP A 547 34.15 -10.12 42.62
CA ASP A 547 34.30 -11.36 41.87
C ASP A 547 33.49 -11.38 40.56
N LYS A 548 32.62 -10.38 40.34
CA LYS A 548 31.75 -10.26 39.16
C LYS A 548 32.26 -9.23 38.19
N VAL A 549 31.87 -9.37 36.91
CA VAL A 549 32.07 -8.39 35.85
C VAL A 549 30.70 -7.88 35.41
N VAL A 550 30.54 -6.56 35.26
CA VAL A 550 29.33 -5.94 34.79
C VAL A 550 29.51 -5.49 33.33
N ALA A 551 28.44 -5.62 32.52
CA ALA A 551 28.33 -5.09 31.18
C ALA A 551 27.19 -4.08 31.12
N TYR A 552 27.35 -3.01 30.31
CA TYR A 552 26.32 -2.04 30.04
C TYR A 552 25.63 -2.46 28.73
N GLU A 553 24.41 -2.96 28.80
CA GLU A 553 23.65 -3.35 27.63
C GLU A 553 22.41 -2.46 27.49
N PRO A 554 22.14 -1.92 26.31
CA PRO A 554 20.88 -1.23 26.08
C PRO A 554 19.72 -2.24 26.22
N ARG A 555 18.73 -1.92 27.05
CA ARG A 555 17.51 -2.73 27.15
C ARG A 555 16.82 -2.70 25.78
N ARG A 556 16.65 -3.84 25.15
CA ARG A 556 15.85 -3.95 23.92
C ARG A 556 14.38 -3.68 24.24
N PRO A 557 13.69 -2.89 23.41
CA PRO A 557 12.29 -2.54 23.60
C PRO A 557 11.36 -3.78 23.57
#